data_96b85131fdd7755ead368cbc4624d228
#
_entry.id   96b85131fdd7755ead368cbc4624d228
#
_cell.length_a   1.000
_cell.length_b   1.000
_cell.length_c   1.000
_cell.angle_alpha   90.00
_cell.angle_beta   90.00
_cell.angle_gamma   90.00
#
_symmetry.space_group_name_H-M   'P 1'
#
loop_
_entity.id
_entity.type
_entity.pdbx_description
1 polymer ?
#
loop_
_entity_poly.entity_id
_entity_poly.type
_entity_poly.pdbx_seq_one_letter_code
_entity_poly.pdbx_strand_id
1 'polypeptide(L)'
;MTDGATTALMRKAYARWAPIYDLVYDKLTEPAARAAVNAAIACGPKILEAGVGTGLSLGYYPEHAEVYGVDLSEDMLRRAQEKVDKRGLSHVKSLQVMDVTRLGFLDEMFDAVTAQFIITLVPEPEVALTEFARVLRPGGEIVLANHWGQPKGPIAALEELASPVVKAIGWSSAFKASRVEAWARAAGRMEVVELKPLFPGGFFKLMRIRKRA
;
A
#
# COMPACT_ATOMS: atom_id res chain seq x y z
N MET A 1 -22.75 2.14 -25.38
CA MET A 1 -22.72 3.60 -25.06
C MET A 1 -23.32 3.92 -23.70
N THR A 2 -23.06 3.10 -22.66
CA THR A 2 -23.63 3.24 -21.31
C THR A 2 -22.57 3.44 -20.20
N ASP A 3 -21.30 3.58 -20.57
CA ASP A 3 -20.19 3.60 -19.59
C ASP A 3 -19.84 5.00 -19.03
N GLY A 4 -20.04 6.06 -19.82
CA GLY A 4 -19.64 7.41 -19.41
C GLY A 4 -20.54 8.06 -18.35
N ALA A 5 -21.85 7.80 -18.40
CA ALA A 5 -22.81 8.40 -17.46
C ALA A 5 -22.71 7.75 -16.07
N THR A 6 -22.48 6.44 -16.00
CA THR A 6 -22.29 5.69 -14.74
C THR A 6 -21.01 6.13 -14.05
N THR A 7 -19.93 6.32 -14.79
CA THR A 7 -18.65 6.80 -14.28
C THR A 7 -18.74 8.24 -13.75
N ALA A 8 -19.49 9.12 -14.43
CA ALA A 8 -19.68 10.50 -13.98
C ALA A 8 -20.56 10.59 -12.73
N LEU A 9 -21.60 9.75 -12.60
CA LEU A 9 -22.45 9.68 -11.40
C LEU A 9 -21.67 9.15 -10.19
N MET A 10 -20.84 8.13 -10.40
CA MET A 10 -19.94 7.58 -9.39
C MET A 10 -18.92 8.63 -8.92
N ARG A 11 -18.29 9.39 -9.84
CA ARG A 11 -17.37 10.47 -9.46
C ARG A 11 -18.04 11.58 -8.64
N LYS A 12 -19.29 11.97 -8.97
CA LYS A 12 -20.05 12.94 -8.18
C LYS A 12 -20.47 12.41 -6.82
N ALA A 13 -20.89 11.16 -6.73
CA ALA A 13 -21.20 10.53 -5.45
C ALA A 13 -19.93 10.44 -4.58
N TYR A 14 -18.79 10.05 -5.15
CA TYR A 14 -17.50 9.99 -4.48
C TYR A 14 -17.06 11.37 -3.92
N ALA A 15 -17.18 12.44 -4.73
CA ALA A 15 -16.80 13.79 -4.30
C ALA A 15 -17.63 14.30 -3.12
N ARG A 16 -18.88 13.85 -2.98
CA ARG A 16 -19.79 14.28 -1.91
C ARG A 16 -19.58 13.54 -0.59
N TRP A 17 -19.10 12.29 -0.67
CA TRP A 17 -18.83 11.44 0.50
C TRP A 17 -17.36 11.41 0.88
N ALA A 18 -16.48 11.97 0.03
CA ALA A 18 -15.04 11.95 0.22
C ALA A 18 -14.56 12.40 1.62
N PRO A 19 -15.05 13.48 2.23
CA PRO A 19 -14.55 13.93 3.53
C PRO A 19 -14.90 12.98 4.67
N ILE A 20 -16.10 12.37 4.64
CA ILE A 20 -16.57 11.42 5.66
C ILE A 20 -15.89 10.05 5.41
N TYR A 21 -15.76 9.69 4.14
CA TYR A 21 -15.09 8.48 3.71
C TYR A 21 -13.61 8.48 4.12
N ASP A 22 -12.89 9.57 3.86
CA ASP A 22 -11.50 9.73 4.24
C ASP A 22 -11.33 9.56 5.77
N LEU A 23 -12.18 10.18 6.58
CA LEU A 23 -12.10 10.10 8.04
C LEU A 23 -12.37 8.69 8.58
N VAL A 24 -13.36 7.98 8.01
CA VAL A 24 -13.71 6.61 8.42
C VAL A 24 -12.64 5.63 7.92
N TYR A 25 -12.18 5.82 6.68
CA TYR A 25 -11.14 5.01 6.08
C TYR A 25 -9.82 5.16 6.84
N ASP A 26 -9.43 6.38 7.20
CA ASP A 26 -8.23 6.68 7.98
C ASP A 26 -8.23 5.92 9.31
N LYS A 27 -9.32 6.01 10.08
CA LYS A 27 -9.44 5.31 11.38
C LYS A 27 -9.44 3.79 11.24
N LEU A 28 -10.02 3.27 10.17
CA LEU A 28 -10.08 1.83 9.92
C LEU A 28 -8.73 1.27 9.49
N THR A 29 -7.99 2.03 8.68
CA THR A 29 -6.70 1.59 8.13
C THR A 29 -5.51 1.97 9.01
N GLU A 30 -5.66 2.92 9.94
CA GLU A 30 -4.59 3.40 10.83
C GLU A 30 -3.82 2.27 11.53
N PRO A 31 -4.46 1.25 12.16
CA PRO A 31 -3.72 0.17 12.82
C PRO A 31 -2.84 -0.62 11.84
N ALA A 32 -3.33 -0.82 10.62
CA ALA A 32 -2.59 -1.53 9.58
C ALA A 32 -1.43 -0.69 9.03
N ALA A 33 -1.66 0.62 8.83
CA ALA A 33 -0.63 1.55 8.39
C ALA A 33 0.49 1.68 9.43
N ARG A 34 0.15 1.84 10.71
CA ARG A 34 1.14 1.86 11.81
C ARG A 34 1.93 0.56 11.90
N ALA A 35 1.29 -0.58 11.74
CA ALA A 35 1.97 -1.87 11.74
C ALA A 35 2.98 -1.99 10.57
N ALA A 36 2.60 -1.50 9.38
CA ALA A 36 3.48 -1.48 8.22
C ALA A 36 4.68 -0.54 8.41
N VAL A 37 4.45 0.68 8.90
CA VAL A 37 5.51 1.64 9.22
C VAL A 37 6.48 1.07 10.26
N ASN A 38 5.97 0.50 11.35
CA ASN A 38 6.82 -0.10 12.39
C ASN A 38 7.68 -1.26 11.85
N ALA A 39 7.10 -2.10 10.99
CA ALA A 39 7.83 -3.19 10.36
C ALA A 39 8.93 -2.68 9.41
N ALA A 40 8.65 -1.61 8.66
CA ALA A 40 9.62 -1.01 7.74
C ALA A 40 10.80 -0.35 8.49
N ILE A 41 10.51 0.44 9.54
CA ILE A 41 11.53 1.10 10.36
C ILE A 41 12.44 0.10 11.06
N ALA A 42 11.94 -1.07 11.42
CA ALA A 42 12.76 -2.14 11.99
C ALA A 42 13.85 -2.66 11.01
N CYS A 43 13.71 -2.43 9.70
CA CYS A 43 14.71 -2.80 8.69
C CYS A 43 15.81 -1.73 8.54
N GLY A 44 15.51 -0.47 8.87
CA GLY A 44 16.42 0.67 8.74
C GLY A 44 15.68 1.96 8.42
N PRO A 45 16.37 3.11 8.37
CA PRO A 45 15.74 4.41 8.24
C PRO A 45 15.28 4.77 6.82
N LYS A 46 15.87 4.17 5.78
CA LYS A 46 15.65 4.59 4.39
C LYS A 46 14.52 3.80 3.74
N ILE A 47 13.36 4.41 3.65
CA ILE A 47 12.10 3.74 3.29
C ILE A 47 11.53 4.31 1.98
N LEU A 48 11.17 3.42 1.06
CA LEU A 48 10.28 3.74 -0.05
C LEU A 48 8.83 3.43 0.35
N GLU A 49 7.95 4.41 0.29
CA GLU A 49 6.51 4.21 0.36
C GLU A 49 5.90 4.25 -1.04
N ALA A 50 5.54 3.07 -1.55
CA ALA A 50 4.95 2.89 -2.86
C ALA A 50 3.42 3.02 -2.77
N GLY A 51 2.84 3.94 -3.57
CA GLY A 51 1.43 4.31 -3.47
C GLY A 51 1.12 5.13 -2.22
N VAL A 52 1.91 6.17 -1.98
CA VAL A 52 1.78 7.02 -0.78
C VAL A 52 0.43 7.74 -0.71
N GLY A 53 -0.27 7.89 -1.83
CA GLY A 53 -1.58 8.52 -1.92
C GLY A 53 -1.56 9.95 -1.36
N THR A 54 -2.51 10.25 -0.49
CA THR A 54 -2.59 11.56 0.20
C THR A 54 -1.67 11.67 1.43
N GLY A 55 -0.75 10.72 1.63
CA GLY A 55 0.23 10.77 2.71
C GLY A 55 -0.32 10.50 4.10
N LEU A 56 -1.30 9.61 4.26
CA LEU A 56 -1.90 9.29 5.56
C LEU A 56 -0.90 8.70 6.55
N SER A 57 -0.06 7.81 6.08
CA SER A 57 0.98 7.11 6.85
C SER A 57 2.20 7.96 7.17
N LEU A 58 2.46 9.02 6.41
CA LEU A 58 3.67 9.83 6.53
C LEU A 58 3.91 10.38 7.95
N GLY A 59 2.83 10.71 8.67
CA GLY A 59 2.92 11.18 10.04
C GLY A 59 3.20 10.10 11.10
N TYR A 60 3.32 8.83 10.71
CA TYR A 60 3.63 7.73 11.62
C TYR A 60 5.11 7.36 11.64
N TYR A 61 5.88 7.84 10.66
CA TYR A 61 7.33 7.64 10.63
C TYR A 61 8.02 8.50 11.68
N PRO A 62 9.05 7.98 12.36
CA PRO A 62 9.84 8.76 13.29
C PRO A 62 10.74 9.78 12.56
N GLU A 63 11.20 10.81 13.28
CA GLU A 63 12.01 11.89 12.70
C GLU A 63 13.33 11.43 12.07
N HIS A 64 13.90 10.33 12.57
CA HIS A 64 15.15 9.77 12.03
C HIS A 64 14.96 8.96 10.74
N ALA A 65 13.72 8.76 10.28
CA ALA A 65 13.45 8.09 9.02
C ALA A 65 13.83 8.97 7.83
N GLU A 66 14.06 8.34 6.68
CA GLU A 66 14.22 8.96 5.38
C GLU A 66 13.18 8.37 4.43
N VAL A 67 12.03 9.04 4.32
CA VAL A 67 10.89 8.52 3.56
C VAL A 67 10.85 9.13 2.17
N TYR A 68 10.80 8.26 1.17
CA TYR A 68 10.60 8.60 -0.24
C TYR A 68 9.25 8.06 -0.66
N GLY A 69 8.31 8.95 -0.97
CA GLY A 69 6.96 8.55 -1.37
C GLY A 69 6.78 8.62 -2.88
N VAL A 70 6.13 7.61 -3.46
CA VAL A 70 5.76 7.62 -4.88
C VAL A 70 4.28 7.29 -5.05
N ASP A 71 3.64 7.93 -6.01
CA ASP A 71 2.26 7.64 -6.43
C ASP A 71 2.09 7.96 -7.91
N LEU A 72 1.13 7.34 -8.57
CA LEU A 72 0.83 7.62 -9.97
C LEU A 72 0.02 8.92 -10.13
N SER A 73 -0.67 9.35 -9.08
CA SER A 73 -1.57 10.50 -9.07
C SER A 73 -0.89 11.75 -8.53
N GLU A 74 -0.65 12.72 -9.42
CA GLU A 74 -0.13 14.04 -9.04
C GLU A 74 -1.05 14.77 -8.04
N ASP A 75 -2.38 14.64 -8.18
CA ASP A 75 -3.35 15.23 -7.26
C ASP A 75 -3.24 14.65 -5.84
N MET A 76 -2.97 13.35 -5.71
CA MET A 76 -2.73 12.74 -4.40
C MET A 76 -1.43 13.23 -3.78
N LEU A 77 -0.37 13.31 -4.58
CA LEU A 77 0.94 13.80 -4.11
C LEU A 77 0.89 15.26 -3.69
N ARG A 78 0.13 16.11 -4.39
CA ARG A 78 -0.08 17.50 -3.97
C ARG A 78 -0.70 17.57 -2.57
N ARG A 79 -1.73 16.76 -2.29
CA ARG A 79 -2.34 16.69 -0.94
C ARG A 79 -1.39 16.11 0.10
N ALA A 80 -0.56 15.15 -0.28
CA ALA A 80 0.49 14.63 0.60
C ALA A 80 1.51 15.72 0.93
N GLN A 81 1.95 16.51 -0.06
CA GLN A 81 2.88 17.62 0.14
C GLN A 81 2.30 18.70 1.06
N GLU A 82 1.03 19.08 0.87
CA GLU A 82 0.34 20.01 1.76
C GLU A 82 0.35 19.52 3.24
N LYS A 83 0.21 18.20 3.46
CA LYS A 83 0.30 17.62 4.82
C LYS A 83 1.72 17.65 5.36
N VAL A 84 2.72 17.34 4.52
CA VAL A 84 4.15 17.40 4.87
C VAL A 84 4.49 18.80 5.33
N ASP A 85 4.13 19.81 4.56
CA ASP A 85 4.42 21.22 4.85
C ASP A 85 3.70 21.70 6.12
N LYS A 86 2.39 21.42 6.21
CA LYS A 86 1.56 21.83 7.35
C LYS A 86 2.01 21.22 8.67
N ARG A 87 2.52 19.99 8.66
CA ARG A 87 2.95 19.26 9.86
C ARG A 87 4.45 19.32 10.11
N GLY A 88 5.24 19.90 9.20
CA GLY A 88 6.69 19.98 9.30
C GLY A 88 7.37 18.61 9.29
N LEU A 89 6.93 17.67 8.43
CA LEU A 89 7.43 16.30 8.39
C LEU A 89 8.81 16.23 7.70
N SER A 90 9.86 16.64 8.39
CA SER A 90 11.24 16.75 7.86
C SER A 90 11.87 15.42 7.43
N HIS A 91 11.34 14.29 7.92
CA HIS A 91 11.76 12.95 7.53
C HIS A 91 11.31 12.54 6.12
N VAL A 92 10.32 13.23 5.53
CA VAL A 92 9.91 13.01 4.14
C VAL A 92 10.88 13.72 3.21
N LYS A 93 11.66 12.93 2.46
CA LYS A 93 12.74 13.46 1.60
C LYS A 93 12.26 13.83 0.22
N SER A 94 11.29 13.08 -0.33
CA SER A 94 10.67 13.42 -1.62
C SER A 94 9.31 12.78 -1.78
N LEU A 95 8.45 13.44 -2.58
CA LEU A 95 7.20 12.89 -3.11
C LEU A 95 7.26 13.03 -4.63
N GLN A 96 7.13 11.91 -5.36
CA GLN A 96 7.37 11.89 -6.81
C GLN A 96 6.31 11.09 -7.54
N VAL A 97 5.92 11.59 -8.72
CA VAL A 97 5.02 10.86 -9.63
C VAL A 97 5.81 9.73 -10.26
N MET A 98 5.45 8.48 -9.93
CA MET A 98 6.07 7.29 -10.52
C MET A 98 5.06 6.15 -10.61
N ASP A 99 5.23 5.33 -11.65
CA ASP A 99 4.61 4.02 -11.74
C ASP A 99 5.44 3.02 -10.92
N VAL A 100 4.79 2.31 -10.00
CA VAL A 100 5.43 1.31 -9.15
C VAL A 100 5.96 0.10 -9.92
N THR A 101 5.53 -0.08 -11.17
CA THR A 101 6.06 -1.11 -12.09
C THR A 101 7.35 -0.67 -12.79
N ARG A 102 7.75 0.61 -12.62
CA ARG A 102 8.96 1.20 -13.22
C ARG A 102 9.51 2.32 -12.35
N LEU A 103 10.22 1.96 -11.30
CA LEU A 103 10.77 2.91 -10.34
C LEU A 103 12.06 3.56 -10.86
N GLY A 104 12.15 4.89 -10.76
CA GLY A 104 13.32 5.69 -11.15
C GLY A 104 14.43 5.72 -10.09
N PHE A 105 14.48 4.74 -9.18
CA PHE A 105 15.50 4.63 -8.14
C PHE A 105 16.59 3.63 -8.50
N LEU A 106 17.77 3.81 -7.91
CA LEU A 106 18.89 2.88 -8.06
C LEU A 106 18.57 1.53 -7.39
N ASP A 107 19.26 0.49 -7.86
CA ASP A 107 19.25 -0.82 -7.22
C ASP A 107 19.73 -0.70 -5.78
N GLU A 108 19.13 -1.49 -4.89
CA GLU A 108 19.57 -1.66 -3.51
C GLU A 108 19.63 -0.35 -2.69
N MET A 109 18.79 0.63 -3.02
CA MET A 109 18.78 1.95 -2.41
C MET A 109 18.09 1.99 -1.05
N PHE A 110 17.11 1.11 -0.78
CA PHE A 110 16.20 1.19 0.38
C PHE A 110 16.38 0.04 1.37
N ASP A 111 16.17 0.34 2.65
CA ASP A 111 16.11 -0.63 3.74
C ASP A 111 14.79 -1.38 3.75
N ALA A 112 13.70 -0.71 3.42
CA ALA A 112 12.39 -1.31 3.22
C ALA A 112 11.60 -0.60 2.13
N VAL A 113 10.67 -1.35 1.54
CA VAL A 113 9.62 -0.84 0.65
C VAL A 113 8.27 -1.14 1.30
N THR A 114 7.48 -0.11 1.61
CA THR A 114 6.09 -0.29 2.05
C THR A 114 5.13 -0.11 0.89
N ALA A 115 4.13 -0.99 0.77
CA ALA A 115 3.02 -0.84 -0.17
C ALA A 115 1.71 -1.10 0.58
N GLN A 116 1.03 -0.01 0.94
CA GLN A 116 -0.15 -0.04 1.79
C GLN A 116 -1.40 0.15 0.93
N PHE A 117 -2.26 -0.88 0.89
CA PHE A 117 -3.56 -0.88 0.19
C PHE A 117 -3.48 -0.67 -1.34
N ILE A 118 -2.30 -0.82 -1.96
CA ILE A 118 -2.13 -0.58 -3.39
C ILE A 118 -1.88 -1.83 -4.22
N ILE A 119 -1.21 -2.86 -3.70
CA ILE A 119 -0.76 -4.01 -4.51
C ILE A 119 -1.93 -4.72 -5.22
N THR A 120 -3.11 -4.65 -4.65
CA THR A 120 -4.35 -5.21 -5.21
C THR A 120 -4.93 -4.36 -6.35
N LEU A 121 -4.46 -3.13 -6.52
CA LEU A 121 -4.90 -2.18 -7.54
C LEU A 121 -3.95 -2.15 -8.74
N VAL A 122 -2.73 -2.68 -8.58
CA VAL A 122 -1.74 -2.72 -9.64
C VAL A 122 -2.11 -3.81 -10.66
N PRO A 123 -2.22 -3.50 -11.96
CA PRO A 123 -2.57 -4.48 -12.99
C PRO A 123 -1.58 -5.65 -13.06
N GLU A 124 -0.29 -5.35 -12.93
CA GLU A 124 0.81 -6.32 -12.99
C GLU A 124 1.60 -6.33 -11.66
N PRO A 125 1.01 -6.87 -10.57
CA PRO A 125 1.60 -6.78 -9.24
C PRO A 125 2.95 -7.51 -9.13
N GLU A 126 3.20 -8.55 -9.92
CA GLU A 126 4.49 -9.24 -9.94
C GLU A 126 5.61 -8.36 -10.53
N VAL A 127 5.29 -7.49 -11.49
CA VAL A 127 6.25 -6.51 -12.02
C VAL A 127 6.59 -5.49 -10.95
N ALA A 128 5.58 -4.94 -10.25
CA ALA A 128 5.80 -4.02 -9.14
C ALA A 128 6.63 -4.67 -8.01
N LEU A 129 6.30 -5.90 -7.62
CA LEU A 129 7.06 -6.64 -6.61
C LEU A 129 8.52 -6.87 -7.03
N THR A 130 8.76 -7.08 -8.32
CA THR A 130 10.12 -7.23 -8.87
C THR A 130 10.89 -5.92 -8.81
N GLU A 131 10.25 -4.78 -9.11
CA GLU A 131 10.83 -3.46 -8.93
C GLU A 131 11.11 -3.14 -7.45
N PHE A 132 10.19 -3.51 -6.55
CA PHE A 132 10.42 -3.38 -5.11
C PHE A 132 11.64 -4.20 -4.66
N ALA A 133 11.76 -5.44 -5.14
CA ALA A 133 12.91 -6.29 -4.85
C ALA A 133 14.22 -5.73 -5.44
N ARG A 134 14.17 -5.08 -6.62
CA ARG A 134 15.35 -4.45 -7.24
C ARG A 134 15.90 -3.31 -6.39
N VAL A 135 15.02 -2.38 -5.99
CA VAL A 135 15.43 -1.20 -5.22
C VAL A 135 15.72 -1.48 -3.75
N LEU A 136 15.36 -2.67 -3.27
CA LEU A 136 15.57 -3.12 -1.90
C LEU A 136 16.99 -3.69 -1.74
N ARG A 137 17.73 -3.26 -0.71
CA ARG A 137 19.06 -3.82 -0.38
C ARG A 137 18.95 -5.28 0.10
N PRO A 138 20.02 -6.06 0.01
CA PRO A 138 20.09 -7.36 0.68
C PRO A 138 19.79 -7.23 2.19
N GLY A 139 18.99 -8.14 2.72
CA GLY A 139 18.52 -8.11 4.10
C GLY A 139 17.34 -7.17 4.37
N GLY A 140 16.98 -6.30 3.43
CA GLY A 140 15.79 -5.43 3.53
C GLY A 140 14.48 -6.18 3.28
N GLU A 141 13.34 -5.50 3.48
CA GLU A 141 12.03 -6.15 3.38
C GLU A 141 11.01 -5.33 2.58
N ILE A 142 10.21 -6.04 1.79
CA ILE A 142 8.94 -5.51 1.28
C ILE A 142 7.88 -5.74 2.34
N VAL A 143 7.17 -4.69 2.72
CA VAL A 143 6.10 -4.71 3.73
C VAL A 143 4.78 -4.35 3.08
N LEU A 144 3.90 -5.33 2.94
CA LEU A 144 2.58 -5.17 2.35
C LEU A 144 1.51 -5.16 3.45
N ALA A 145 0.69 -4.12 3.49
CA ALA A 145 -0.51 -4.08 4.32
C ALA A 145 -1.73 -3.96 3.40
N ASN A 146 -2.55 -5.01 3.32
CA ASN A 146 -3.67 -5.06 2.39
C ASN A 146 -4.85 -5.85 2.95
N HIS A 147 -6.01 -5.64 2.35
CA HIS A 147 -7.10 -6.60 2.43
C HIS A 147 -6.79 -7.76 1.48
N TRP A 148 -6.74 -8.96 2.03
CA TRP A 148 -6.53 -10.19 1.27
C TRP A 148 -7.80 -11.02 1.33
N GLY A 149 -8.39 -11.33 0.20
CA GLY A 149 -9.64 -12.09 0.14
C GLY A 149 -9.63 -13.33 1.02
N GLN A 150 -10.67 -13.47 1.83
CA GLN A 150 -10.83 -14.65 2.70
C GLN A 150 -11.28 -15.84 1.87
N PRO A 151 -10.66 -17.01 2.01
CA PRO A 151 -11.03 -18.18 1.20
C PRO A 151 -12.39 -18.77 1.56
N LYS A 152 -12.87 -18.63 2.81
CA LYS A 152 -14.17 -19.14 3.31
C LYS A 152 -14.53 -18.49 4.64
N GLY A 153 -15.85 -18.37 4.96
CA GLY A 153 -16.34 -17.96 6.27
C GLY A 153 -17.47 -16.93 6.20
N PRO A 154 -18.10 -16.58 7.34
CA PRO A 154 -19.19 -15.62 7.38
C PRO A 154 -18.80 -14.22 6.89
N ILE A 155 -17.52 -13.85 7.03
CA ILE A 155 -16.97 -12.59 6.52
C ILE A 155 -16.92 -12.62 4.99
N ALA A 156 -16.54 -13.76 4.37
CA ALA A 156 -16.56 -13.92 2.92
C ALA A 156 -17.96 -13.78 2.32
N ALA A 157 -18.99 -14.31 3.00
CA ALA A 157 -20.38 -14.16 2.59
C ALA A 157 -20.85 -12.69 2.71
N LEU A 158 -20.43 -11.98 3.75
CA LEU A 158 -20.72 -10.56 3.92
C LEU A 158 -20.01 -9.69 2.86
N GLU A 159 -18.76 -10.03 2.52
CA GLU A 159 -18.00 -9.40 1.43
C GLU A 159 -18.68 -9.59 0.07
N GLU A 160 -19.25 -10.78 -0.18
CA GLU A 160 -19.96 -11.09 -1.42
C GLU A 160 -21.26 -10.27 -1.55
N LEU A 161 -21.97 -10.09 -0.45
CA LEU A 161 -23.17 -9.25 -0.37
C LEU A 161 -22.85 -7.75 -0.51
N ALA A 162 -21.74 -7.30 0.04
CA ALA A 162 -21.22 -5.92 -0.06
C ALA A 162 -20.39 -5.66 -1.33
N SER A 163 -20.21 -6.67 -2.18
CA SER A 163 -19.33 -6.68 -3.35
C SER A 163 -19.45 -5.46 -4.28
N PRO A 164 -20.62 -4.85 -4.56
CA PRO A 164 -20.67 -3.66 -5.42
C PRO A 164 -19.99 -2.44 -4.77
N VAL A 165 -20.15 -2.27 -3.45
CA VAL A 165 -19.56 -1.16 -2.69
C VAL A 165 -18.06 -1.41 -2.49
N VAL A 166 -17.69 -2.63 -2.12
CA VAL A 166 -16.31 -3.07 -1.90
C VAL A 166 -15.47 -2.92 -3.17
N LYS A 167 -16.01 -3.30 -4.34
CA LYS A 167 -15.37 -3.09 -5.65
C LYS A 167 -15.23 -1.61 -6.02
N ALA A 168 -16.22 -0.78 -5.68
CA ALA A 168 -16.17 0.65 -5.93
C ALA A 168 -15.06 1.37 -5.12
N ILE A 169 -14.64 0.77 -3.99
CA ILE A 169 -13.57 1.27 -3.13
C ILE A 169 -12.19 0.69 -3.51
N GLY A 170 -12.11 -0.09 -4.61
CA GLY A 170 -10.87 -0.72 -5.04
C GLY A 170 -10.44 -1.93 -4.19
N TRP A 171 -11.28 -2.41 -3.28
CA TRP A 171 -11.01 -3.61 -2.50
C TRP A 171 -11.40 -4.85 -3.29
N SER A 172 -10.41 -5.53 -3.85
CA SER A 172 -10.62 -6.78 -4.57
C SER A 172 -10.40 -7.98 -3.64
N SER A 173 -11.48 -8.67 -3.28
CA SER A 173 -11.41 -9.97 -2.61
C SER A 173 -10.77 -11.06 -3.49
N ALA A 174 -10.57 -10.79 -4.77
CA ALA A 174 -9.98 -11.73 -5.72
C ALA A 174 -8.45 -11.86 -5.58
N PHE A 175 -7.76 -10.87 -4.99
CA PHE A 175 -6.31 -10.92 -4.84
C PHE A 175 -5.91 -11.77 -3.63
N LYS A 176 -5.23 -12.89 -3.87
CA LYS A 176 -4.84 -13.85 -2.84
C LYS A 176 -3.38 -13.67 -2.43
N ALA A 177 -3.09 -13.80 -1.14
CA ALA A 177 -1.72 -13.81 -0.61
C ALA A 177 -0.84 -14.86 -1.31
N SER A 178 -1.41 -16.03 -1.70
CA SER A 178 -0.70 -17.08 -2.42
C SER A 178 -0.08 -16.64 -3.74
N ARG A 179 -0.61 -15.58 -4.38
CA ARG A 179 -0.03 -14.99 -5.60
C ARG A 179 1.32 -14.35 -5.30
N VAL A 180 1.41 -13.59 -4.22
CA VAL A 180 2.66 -12.96 -3.76
C VAL A 180 3.65 -14.02 -3.28
N GLU A 181 3.18 -15.04 -2.56
CA GLU A 181 4.02 -16.17 -2.13
C GLU A 181 4.60 -16.94 -3.33
N ALA A 182 3.80 -17.12 -4.40
CA ALA A 182 4.27 -17.78 -5.62
C ALA A 182 5.35 -16.95 -6.32
N TRP A 183 5.14 -15.62 -6.42
CA TRP A 183 6.16 -14.70 -6.93
C TRP A 183 7.44 -14.75 -6.10
N ALA A 184 7.35 -14.70 -4.76
CA ALA A 184 8.52 -14.72 -3.89
C ALA A 184 9.35 -16.01 -4.08
N ARG A 185 8.67 -17.17 -4.20
CA ARG A 185 9.35 -18.44 -4.52
C ARG A 185 10.04 -18.43 -5.88
N ALA A 186 9.37 -17.87 -6.91
CA ALA A 186 9.94 -17.81 -8.25
C ALA A 186 11.12 -16.84 -8.35
N ALA A 187 11.10 -15.74 -7.58
CA ALA A 187 12.19 -14.77 -7.53
C ALA A 187 13.49 -15.27 -6.89
N GLY A 188 13.47 -16.45 -6.24
CA GLY A 188 14.63 -17.17 -5.71
C GLY A 188 15.34 -16.51 -4.51
N ARG A 189 15.44 -15.17 -4.49
CA ARG A 189 16.09 -14.41 -3.41
C ARG A 189 15.10 -13.77 -2.44
N MET A 190 13.80 -13.97 -2.63
CA MET A 190 12.74 -13.38 -1.80
C MET A 190 12.11 -14.45 -0.91
N GLU A 191 11.87 -14.14 0.36
CA GLU A 191 11.31 -15.06 1.34
C GLU A 191 10.21 -14.39 2.14
N VAL A 192 9.02 -15.00 2.17
CA VAL A 192 7.94 -14.55 3.06
C VAL A 192 8.29 -14.94 4.48
N VAL A 193 8.62 -13.95 5.31
CA VAL A 193 9.03 -14.16 6.71
C VAL A 193 7.89 -13.98 7.70
N GLU A 194 6.83 -13.27 7.31
CA GLU A 194 5.65 -13.08 8.15
C GLU A 194 4.39 -12.87 7.30
N LEU A 195 3.28 -13.48 7.72
CA LEU A 195 1.93 -13.15 7.29
C LEU A 195 1.02 -13.19 8.51
N LYS A 196 0.60 -12.03 8.99
CA LYS A 196 -0.24 -11.94 10.20
C LYS A 196 -1.51 -11.11 9.97
N PRO A 197 -2.62 -11.50 10.62
CA PRO A 197 -3.83 -10.69 10.63
C PRO A 197 -3.61 -9.40 11.43
N LEU A 198 -4.28 -8.33 10.99
CA LEU A 198 -4.30 -7.04 11.66
C LEU A 198 -5.72 -6.70 12.13
N PHE A 199 -5.82 -5.79 13.10
CA PHE A 199 -7.10 -5.22 13.52
C PHE A 199 -7.70 -4.34 12.42
N PRO A 200 -9.05 -4.34 12.25
CA PRO A 200 -10.06 -5.10 13.00
C PRO A 200 -10.23 -6.53 12.45
N GLY A 201 -10.34 -7.50 13.38
CA GLY A 201 -10.79 -8.86 13.07
C GLY A 201 -10.00 -9.67 12.05
N GLY A 202 -8.78 -9.24 11.66
CA GLY A 202 -8.00 -9.89 10.62
C GLY A 202 -8.44 -9.54 9.19
N PHE A 203 -9.28 -8.50 9.03
CA PHE A 203 -9.71 -8.00 7.72
C PHE A 203 -8.51 -7.53 6.88
N PHE A 204 -7.58 -6.82 7.50
CA PHE A 204 -6.28 -6.54 6.91
C PHE A 204 -5.25 -7.57 7.37
N LYS A 205 -4.23 -7.79 6.55
CA LYS A 205 -3.06 -8.60 6.93
C LYS A 205 -1.79 -7.86 6.56
N LEU A 206 -0.77 -8.06 7.36
CA LEU A 206 0.60 -7.65 7.09
C LEU A 206 1.35 -8.84 6.53
N MET A 207 2.00 -8.66 5.38
CA MET A 207 2.95 -9.60 4.82
C MET A 207 4.32 -8.94 4.76
N ARG A 208 5.35 -9.62 5.27
CA ARG A 208 6.74 -9.19 5.19
C ARG A 208 7.52 -10.19 4.34
N ILE A 209 8.28 -9.66 3.38
CA ILE A 209 9.03 -10.45 2.41
C ILE A 209 10.46 -9.93 2.42
N ARG A 210 11.41 -10.76 2.87
CA ARG A 210 12.82 -10.39 3.02
C ARG A 210 13.62 -10.74 1.76
N LYS A 211 14.49 -9.84 1.35
CA LYS A 211 15.51 -10.10 0.33
C LYS A 211 16.70 -10.78 1.02
N ARG A 212 16.99 -12.01 0.62
CA ARG A 212 18.17 -12.73 1.11
C ARG A 212 19.47 -12.04 0.67
N ALA A 213 20.49 -12.15 1.51
CA ALA A 213 21.84 -11.65 1.21
C ALA A 213 22.47 -12.36 0.02
#